data_f6e9a3bcd9ae923e6a9edacd8d8fa1e9
#
_entry.id   f6e9a3bcd9ae923e6a9edacd8d8fa1e9
#
_cell.length_a   1.000
_cell.length_b   1.000
_cell.length_c   1.000
_cell.angle_alpha   90.00
_cell.angle_beta   90.00
_cell.angle_gamma   90.00
#
_symmetry.space_group_name_H-M   'P 1'
#
loop_
_entity.id
_entity.type
_entity.pdbx_description
1 polymer ?
#
loop_
_entity_poly.entity_id
_entity_poly.type
_entity_poly.pdbx_seq_one_letter_code
_entity_poly.pdbx_strand_id
1 'polypeptide(L)'
;MFKILCSTGALLGKSNNRDYKLLKELSTKLTCDGFEFMMYTAWYEEVEALITALKEMQLYIPVMHCEKHIGEAISKGEFDEAYRRFDINCYIAGEIGAESIVVHLWDGITSDAHFENNLAAYGKLKDIADKYGIKLLIENVVCNQEDPMKHWCELKERFPEVHFVFDTKMAAFHSQMDLLY
;
A
#
# COMPACT_ATOMS: atom_id res chain seq x y z
N MET A 1 -23.33 -1.00 0.54
CA MET A 1 -23.08 -0.17 1.75
C MET A 1 -21.60 0.13 1.76
N PHE A 2 -21.21 1.40 1.92
CA PHE A 2 -19.78 1.75 2.04
C PHE A 2 -19.25 1.29 3.40
N LYS A 3 -18.02 0.78 3.42
CA LYS A 3 -17.33 0.40 4.66
C LYS A 3 -16.32 1.48 5.04
N ILE A 4 -16.21 1.75 6.33
CA ILE A 4 -15.20 2.65 6.90
C ILE A 4 -14.12 1.79 7.52
N LEU A 5 -12.90 1.89 6.97
CA LEU A 5 -11.73 1.21 7.50
C LEU A 5 -10.86 2.20 8.28
N CYS A 6 -10.26 1.74 9.37
CA CYS A 6 -9.22 2.49 10.08
C CYS A 6 -7.84 2.01 9.63
N SER A 7 -6.98 2.92 9.18
CA SER A 7 -5.59 2.55 8.90
C SER A 7 -4.84 2.26 10.20
N THR A 8 -4.20 1.08 10.27
CA THR A 8 -3.36 0.72 11.42
C THR A 8 -2.15 1.63 11.56
N GLY A 9 -1.78 2.34 10.50
CA GLY A 9 -0.76 3.40 10.53
C GLY A 9 -1.10 4.57 11.46
N ALA A 10 -2.40 4.81 11.70
CA ALA A 10 -2.86 5.81 12.67
C ALA A 10 -2.75 5.31 14.12
N LEU A 11 -2.70 4.00 14.34
CA LEU A 11 -2.66 3.37 15.65
C LEU A 11 -1.25 2.98 16.08
N LEU A 12 -0.43 2.55 15.13
CA LEU A 12 0.92 2.04 15.34
C LEU A 12 1.96 3.05 14.89
N GLY A 13 2.51 3.79 15.85
CA GLY A 13 3.49 4.84 15.62
C GLY A 13 4.78 4.62 16.41
N LYS A 14 5.68 5.61 16.34
CA LYS A 14 6.93 5.60 17.11
C LYS A 14 6.68 5.54 18.62
N SER A 15 5.59 6.13 19.09
CA SER A 15 5.25 6.20 20.52
C SER A 15 4.95 4.84 21.16
N ASN A 16 4.55 3.85 20.37
CA ASN A 16 4.30 2.48 20.81
C ASN A 16 5.19 1.45 20.08
N ASN A 17 6.34 1.90 19.58
CA ASN A 17 7.33 1.09 18.87
C ASN A 17 6.75 0.32 17.67
N ARG A 18 5.59 0.74 17.14
CA ARG A 18 4.86 0.04 16.07
C ARG A 18 4.60 -1.42 16.43
N ASP A 19 4.31 -1.70 17.69
CA ASP A 19 4.02 -3.06 18.15
C ASP A 19 2.64 -3.51 17.67
N TYR A 20 2.61 -4.34 16.63
CA TYR A 20 1.37 -4.86 16.04
C TYR A 20 0.52 -5.67 17.03
N LYS A 21 1.12 -6.22 18.08
CA LYS A 21 0.40 -6.98 19.12
C LYS A 21 -0.61 -6.13 19.88
N LEU A 22 -0.43 -4.81 19.86
CA LEU A 22 -1.39 -3.87 20.47
C LEU A 22 -2.69 -3.70 19.66
N LEU A 23 -2.72 -4.13 18.38
CA LEU A 23 -3.89 -3.91 17.51
C LEU A 23 -5.17 -4.51 18.07
N LYS A 24 -5.10 -5.67 18.71
CA LYS A 24 -6.28 -6.30 19.32
C LYS A 24 -6.90 -5.42 20.41
N GLU A 25 -6.10 -4.87 21.29
CA GLU A 25 -6.57 -3.95 22.33
C GLU A 25 -7.08 -2.63 21.73
N LEU A 26 -6.29 -2.04 20.83
CA LEU A 26 -6.64 -0.75 20.23
C LEU A 26 -7.93 -0.83 19.39
N SER A 27 -8.15 -1.95 18.70
CA SER A 27 -9.35 -2.15 17.89
C SER A 27 -10.65 -2.07 18.70
N THR A 28 -10.61 -2.49 19.98
CA THR A 28 -11.79 -2.44 20.86
C THR A 28 -12.24 -1.03 21.20
N LYS A 29 -11.39 -0.03 20.99
CA LYS A 29 -11.64 1.39 21.28
C LYS A 29 -12.18 2.16 20.08
N LEU A 30 -12.39 1.48 18.94
CA LEU A 30 -12.77 2.10 17.68
C LEU A 30 -14.11 1.58 17.19
N THR A 31 -14.82 2.48 16.50
CA THR A 31 -16.04 2.14 15.78
C THR A 31 -15.77 2.27 14.28
N CYS A 32 -15.33 1.19 13.65
CA CYS A 32 -15.10 1.10 12.21
C CYS A 32 -15.49 -0.30 11.72
N ASP A 33 -15.67 -0.45 10.40
CA ASP A 33 -16.08 -1.73 9.79
C ASP A 33 -14.92 -2.73 9.64
N GLY A 34 -13.67 -2.24 9.74
CA GLY A 34 -12.46 -3.05 9.59
C GLY A 34 -11.21 -2.19 9.55
N PHE A 35 -10.11 -2.78 9.07
CA PHE A 35 -8.80 -2.14 9.08
C PHE A 35 -8.14 -2.19 7.70
N GLU A 36 -7.40 -1.14 7.37
CA GLU A 36 -6.32 -1.17 6.41
C GLU A 36 -5.03 -1.47 7.18
N PHE A 37 -4.36 -2.57 6.87
CA PHE A 37 -3.13 -2.94 7.56
C PHE A 37 -1.91 -2.32 6.89
N MET A 38 -1.27 -1.37 7.58
CA MET A 38 -0.04 -0.71 7.12
C MET A 38 1.18 -1.56 7.48
N MET A 39 1.97 -1.99 6.49
CA MET A 39 3.22 -2.72 6.71
C MET A 39 4.36 -1.78 7.11
N TYR A 40 5.28 -2.28 7.92
CA TYR A 40 6.50 -1.57 8.32
C TYR A 40 7.75 -2.44 8.10
N THR A 41 8.84 -1.79 7.70
CA THR A 41 10.13 -2.45 7.40
C THR A 41 10.63 -3.37 8.51
N ALA A 42 10.45 -2.98 9.77
CA ALA A 42 10.92 -3.75 10.93
C ALA A 42 10.30 -5.15 11.03
N TRP A 43 9.14 -5.37 10.43
CA TRP A 43 8.40 -6.64 10.53
C TRP A 43 8.82 -7.68 9.49
N TYR A 44 9.69 -7.35 8.54
CA TYR A 44 10.22 -8.34 7.60
C TYR A 44 11.05 -9.44 8.26
N GLU A 45 11.60 -9.18 9.46
CA GLU A 45 12.37 -10.16 10.23
C GLU A 45 11.47 -11.18 10.97
N GLU A 46 10.17 -10.93 11.06
CA GLU A 46 9.25 -11.76 11.85
C GLU A 46 7.91 -12.04 11.13
N VAL A 47 7.93 -12.21 9.81
CA VAL A 47 6.74 -12.36 8.95
C VAL A 47 5.77 -13.43 9.45
N GLU A 48 6.26 -14.61 9.80
CA GLU A 48 5.42 -15.72 10.26
C GLU A 48 4.77 -15.43 11.63
N ALA A 49 5.50 -14.76 12.53
CA ALA A 49 4.96 -14.34 13.82
C ALA A 49 3.89 -13.26 13.65
N LEU A 50 4.11 -12.31 12.72
CA LEU A 50 3.14 -11.28 12.34
C LEU A 50 1.85 -11.90 11.80
N ILE A 51 1.95 -12.81 10.82
CA ILE A 51 0.80 -13.50 10.22
C ILE A 51 0.00 -14.25 11.30
N THR A 52 0.70 -15.02 12.14
CA THR A 52 0.08 -15.78 13.24
C THR A 52 -0.71 -14.84 14.16
N ALA A 53 -0.08 -13.75 14.60
CA ALA A 53 -0.71 -12.79 15.50
C ALA A 53 -1.94 -12.12 14.85
N LEU A 54 -1.87 -11.71 13.59
CA LEU A 54 -2.99 -11.09 12.89
C LEU A 54 -4.17 -12.06 12.72
N LYS A 55 -3.91 -13.33 12.39
CA LYS A 55 -4.94 -14.37 12.31
C LYS A 55 -5.62 -14.62 13.66
N GLU A 56 -4.85 -14.69 14.75
CA GLU A 56 -5.38 -14.87 16.11
C GLU A 56 -6.25 -13.69 16.57
N MET A 57 -5.99 -12.48 16.09
CA MET A 57 -6.79 -11.29 16.42
C MET A 57 -8.21 -11.35 15.83
N GLN A 58 -8.41 -12.10 14.74
CA GLN A 58 -9.69 -12.19 14.03
C GLN A 58 -10.28 -10.83 13.62
N LEU A 59 -9.44 -9.89 13.25
CA LEU A 59 -9.84 -8.58 12.74
C LEU A 59 -10.20 -8.69 11.26
N TYR A 60 -11.18 -7.90 10.82
CA TYR A 60 -11.47 -7.78 9.40
C TYR A 60 -10.47 -6.81 8.76
N ILE A 61 -9.59 -7.33 7.91
CA ILE A 61 -8.50 -6.58 7.24
C ILE A 61 -8.61 -6.81 5.73
N PRO A 62 -9.55 -6.17 5.04
CA PRO A 62 -9.73 -6.37 3.60
C PRO A 62 -8.66 -5.68 2.75
N VAL A 63 -7.90 -4.74 3.31
CA VAL A 63 -6.88 -3.97 2.61
C VAL A 63 -5.56 -4.04 3.36
N MET A 64 -4.50 -4.36 2.63
CA MET A 64 -3.12 -4.19 3.11
C MET A 64 -2.46 -3.02 2.37
N HIS A 65 -1.68 -2.22 3.08
CA HIS A 65 -0.89 -1.14 2.52
C HIS A 65 0.60 -1.49 2.63
N CYS A 66 1.30 -1.49 1.50
CA CYS A 66 2.74 -1.74 1.45
C CYS A 66 3.53 -0.66 2.18
N GLU A 67 4.71 -1.04 2.65
CA GLU A 67 5.65 -0.04 3.15
C GLU A 67 6.28 0.76 1.99
N LYS A 68 6.53 2.04 2.24
CA LYS A 68 6.88 3.02 1.20
C LYS A 68 8.22 2.76 0.48
N HIS A 69 9.18 2.04 1.10
CA HIS A 69 10.48 1.76 0.48
C HIS A 69 10.37 0.87 -0.78
N ILE A 70 9.23 0.21 -1.01
CA ILE A 70 8.95 -0.45 -2.28
C ILE A 70 8.91 0.58 -3.40
N GLY A 71 8.11 1.65 -3.25
CA GLY A 71 8.06 2.74 -4.21
C GLY A 71 9.38 3.48 -4.37
N GLU A 72 10.10 3.71 -3.26
CA GLU A 72 11.45 4.30 -3.31
C GLU A 72 12.43 3.46 -4.13
N ALA A 73 12.42 2.12 -3.95
CA ALA A 73 13.27 1.21 -4.70
C ALA A 73 12.91 1.18 -6.19
N ILE A 74 11.62 1.15 -6.53
CA ILE A 74 11.15 1.24 -7.92
C ILE A 74 11.65 2.54 -8.57
N SER A 75 11.47 3.68 -7.90
CA SER A 75 11.89 4.99 -8.38
C SER A 75 13.39 5.07 -8.68
N LYS A 76 14.21 4.31 -7.94
CA LYS A 76 15.66 4.20 -8.14
C LYS A 76 16.06 3.16 -9.18
N GLY A 77 15.14 2.32 -9.67
CA GLY A 77 15.42 1.18 -10.53
C GLY A 77 15.99 -0.05 -9.80
N GLU A 78 15.83 -0.10 -8.47
CA GLU A 78 16.21 -1.23 -7.61
C GLU A 78 15.13 -2.32 -7.62
N PHE A 79 14.81 -2.84 -8.81
CA PHE A 79 13.62 -3.67 -9.05
C PHE A 79 13.63 -4.98 -8.28
N ASP A 80 14.78 -5.66 -8.17
CA ASP A 80 14.85 -6.96 -7.48
C ASP A 80 14.45 -6.84 -6.01
N GLU A 81 14.90 -5.78 -5.34
CA GLU A 81 14.54 -5.52 -3.94
C GLU A 81 13.07 -5.11 -3.81
N ALA A 82 12.57 -4.26 -4.73
CA ALA A 82 11.17 -3.86 -4.75
C ALA A 82 10.25 -5.09 -4.92
N TYR A 83 10.53 -5.96 -5.89
CA TYR A 83 9.73 -7.16 -6.16
C TYR A 83 9.79 -8.16 -5.02
N ARG A 84 10.98 -8.37 -4.43
CA ARG A 84 11.14 -9.25 -3.27
C ARG A 84 10.29 -8.79 -2.08
N ARG A 85 10.34 -7.50 -1.75
CA ARG A 85 9.52 -6.92 -0.67
C ARG A 85 8.04 -6.99 -1.00
N PHE A 86 7.67 -6.68 -2.23
CA PHE A 86 6.28 -6.72 -2.66
C PHE A 86 5.71 -8.15 -2.61
N ASP A 87 6.47 -9.16 -3.02
CA ASP A 87 6.06 -10.58 -2.93
C ASP A 87 5.80 -10.99 -1.47
N ILE A 88 6.64 -10.57 -0.51
CA ILE A 88 6.41 -10.79 0.92
C ILE A 88 5.12 -10.10 1.38
N ASN A 89 4.89 -8.85 0.96
CA ASN A 89 3.65 -8.14 1.32
C ASN A 89 2.41 -8.84 0.76
N CYS A 90 2.45 -9.31 -0.49
CA CYS A 90 1.36 -10.09 -1.08
C CYS A 90 1.14 -11.43 -0.38
N TYR A 91 2.23 -12.10 0.04
CA TYR A 91 2.15 -13.32 0.85
C TYR A 91 1.42 -13.06 2.17
N ILE A 92 1.83 -12.03 2.92
CA ILE A 92 1.15 -11.63 4.17
C ILE A 92 -0.33 -11.33 3.91
N ALA A 93 -0.63 -10.52 2.87
CA ALA A 93 -1.98 -10.13 2.50
C ALA A 93 -2.86 -11.37 2.22
N GLY A 94 -2.35 -12.34 1.45
CA GLY A 94 -3.05 -13.59 1.17
C GLY A 94 -3.33 -14.40 2.43
N GLU A 95 -2.34 -14.52 3.31
CA GLU A 95 -2.44 -15.29 4.53
C GLU A 95 -3.45 -14.71 5.55
N ILE A 96 -3.59 -13.38 5.59
CA ILE A 96 -4.57 -12.70 6.46
C ILE A 96 -5.94 -12.50 5.81
N GLY A 97 -6.10 -12.92 4.55
CA GLY A 97 -7.37 -12.82 3.81
C GLY A 97 -7.71 -11.41 3.31
N ALA A 98 -6.69 -10.58 3.03
CA ALA A 98 -6.91 -9.28 2.40
C ALA A 98 -7.35 -9.45 0.93
N GLU A 99 -8.28 -8.60 0.50
CA GLU A 99 -8.84 -8.61 -0.86
C GLU A 99 -8.00 -7.75 -1.82
N SER A 100 -7.30 -6.75 -1.28
CA SER A 100 -6.52 -5.80 -2.06
C SER A 100 -5.27 -5.32 -1.33
N ILE A 101 -4.30 -4.85 -2.12
CA ILE A 101 -3.04 -4.31 -1.64
C ILE A 101 -2.76 -2.96 -2.30
N VAL A 102 -2.44 -1.96 -1.48
CA VAL A 102 -2.08 -0.61 -1.92
C VAL A 102 -0.57 -0.49 -1.99
N VAL A 103 -0.07 0.09 -3.07
CA VAL A 103 1.35 0.37 -3.24
C VAL A 103 1.57 1.81 -3.74
N HIS A 104 2.59 2.47 -3.21
CA HIS A 104 3.20 3.64 -3.83
C HIS A 104 4.04 3.16 -5.00
N LEU A 105 3.64 3.47 -6.23
CA LEU A 105 4.42 3.08 -7.42
C LEU A 105 5.66 3.97 -7.57
N TRP A 106 5.63 5.19 -7.01
CA TRP A 106 6.74 6.13 -6.88
C TRP A 106 6.78 6.65 -5.44
N ASP A 107 7.94 6.93 -4.89
CA ASP A 107 8.11 7.51 -3.55
C ASP A 107 9.54 8.03 -3.35
N GLY A 108 9.74 8.74 -2.24
CA GLY A 108 11.03 9.22 -1.77
C GLY A 108 11.56 10.43 -2.55
N ILE A 109 12.85 10.69 -2.41
CA ILE A 109 13.51 11.85 -3.04
C ILE A 109 13.53 11.71 -4.56
N THR A 110 13.73 10.50 -5.07
CA THR A 110 13.74 10.22 -6.51
C THR A 110 12.34 10.32 -7.09
N SER A 111 11.32 9.80 -6.36
CA SER A 111 9.92 9.84 -6.75
C SER A 111 9.72 9.50 -8.24
N ASP A 112 9.13 10.41 -8.99
CA ASP A 112 8.80 10.28 -10.41
C ASP A 112 9.88 10.83 -11.37
N ALA A 113 11.11 11.11 -10.88
CA ALA A 113 12.18 11.64 -11.73
C ALA A 113 12.56 10.70 -12.90
N HIS A 114 12.29 9.42 -12.76
CA HIS A 114 12.49 8.39 -13.77
C HIS A 114 11.21 7.56 -13.94
N PHE A 115 10.09 8.22 -14.26
CA PHE A 115 8.76 7.60 -14.26
C PHE A 115 8.64 6.35 -15.14
N GLU A 116 9.46 6.21 -16.19
CA GLU A 116 9.54 4.98 -16.98
C GLU A 116 9.94 3.74 -16.14
N ASN A 117 10.73 3.91 -15.08
CA ASN A 117 11.00 2.82 -14.14
C ASN A 117 9.73 2.39 -13.42
N ASN A 118 8.94 3.37 -12.99
CA ASN A 118 7.68 3.13 -12.27
C ASN A 118 6.66 2.42 -13.18
N LEU A 119 6.53 2.88 -14.42
CA LEU A 119 5.68 2.24 -15.43
C LEU A 119 6.15 0.80 -15.74
N ALA A 120 7.46 0.60 -15.92
CA ALA A 120 8.01 -0.72 -16.22
C ALA A 120 7.78 -1.72 -15.08
N ALA A 121 7.79 -1.26 -13.83
CA ALA A 121 7.59 -2.11 -12.66
C ALA A 121 6.15 -2.63 -12.52
N TYR A 122 5.14 -1.87 -12.97
CA TYR A 122 3.73 -2.18 -12.72
C TYR A 122 3.33 -3.59 -13.17
N GLY A 123 3.71 -4.01 -14.39
CA GLY A 123 3.35 -5.32 -14.92
C GLY A 123 3.83 -6.47 -14.02
N LYS A 124 5.06 -6.38 -13.53
CA LYS A 124 5.62 -7.40 -12.63
C LYS A 124 4.97 -7.39 -11.25
N LEU A 125 4.64 -6.20 -10.70
CA LEU A 125 3.89 -6.10 -9.45
C LEU A 125 2.48 -6.72 -9.62
N LYS A 126 1.82 -6.47 -10.76
CA LYS A 126 0.52 -7.07 -11.07
C LYS A 126 0.59 -8.61 -11.10
N ASP A 127 1.60 -9.18 -11.78
CA ASP A 127 1.81 -10.64 -11.82
C ASP A 127 2.01 -11.23 -10.42
N ILE A 128 2.75 -10.53 -9.57
CA ILE A 128 2.99 -10.95 -8.18
C ILE A 128 1.67 -10.92 -7.40
N ALA A 129 0.89 -9.84 -7.48
CA ALA A 129 -0.38 -9.74 -6.78
C ALA A 129 -1.38 -10.82 -7.25
N ASP A 130 -1.44 -11.09 -8.56
CA ASP A 130 -2.30 -12.11 -9.14
C ASP A 130 -1.97 -13.53 -8.65
N LYS A 131 -0.69 -13.84 -8.43
CA LYS A 131 -0.23 -15.12 -7.85
C LYS A 131 -0.91 -15.41 -6.51
N TYR A 132 -1.24 -14.38 -5.74
CA TYR A 132 -1.91 -14.49 -4.45
C TYR A 132 -3.42 -14.18 -4.51
N GLY A 133 -3.96 -13.91 -5.71
CA GLY A 133 -5.37 -13.57 -5.90
C GLY A 133 -5.78 -12.22 -5.32
N ILE A 134 -4.83 -11.28 -5.19
CA ILE A 134 -5.01 -9.98 -4.54
C ILE A 134 -5.07 -8.87 -5.59
N LYS A 135 -6.02 -7.94 -5.42
CA LYS A 135 -6.16 -6.78 -6.30
C LYS A 135 -5.09 -5.75 -5.97
N LEU A 136 -4.25 -5.41 -6.96
CA LEU A 136 -3.27 -4.32 -6.84
C LEU A 136 -3.92 -2.95 -7.04
N LEU A 137 -3.67 -2.03 -6.12
CA LEU A 137 -4.15 -0.65 -6.14
C LEU A 137 -2.97 0.32 -6.08
N ILE A 138 -2.97 1.32 -6.97
CA ILE A 138 -1.93 2.36 -7.04
C ILE A 138 -2.45 3.64 -6.40
N GLU A 139 -1.72 4.18 -5.44
CA GLU A 139 -2.08 5.40 -4.72
C GLU A 139 -1.54 6.66 -5.41
N ASN A 140 -2.28 7.78 -5.32
CA ASN A 140 -1.90 9.09 -5.84
C ASN A 140 -0.92 9.82 -4.92
N VAL A 141 0.24 9.22 -4.66
CA VAL A 141 1.26 9.86 -3.81
C VAL A 141 1.89 11.10 -4.44
N VAL A 142 2.51 11.93 -3.60
CA VAL A 142 3.17 13.17 -4.04
C VAL A 142 4.23 12.89 -5.10
N CYS A 143 4.20 13.68 -6.17
CA CYS A 143 5.17 13.71 -7.25
C CYS A 143 6.13 14.87 -7.08
N ASN A 144 7.37 14.73 -7.57
CA ASN A 144 8.39 15.75 -7.56
C ASN A 144 8.54 16.48 -8.92
N GLN A 145 8.16 15.83 -10.03
CA GLN A 145 8.31 16.36 -11.38
C GLN A 145 6.97 16.71 -12.02
N GLU A 146 5.99 15.84 -11.91
CA GLU A 146 4.66 15.99 -12.52
C GLU A 146 3.56 15.96 -11.45
N ASP A 147 2.36 15.57 -11.80
CA ASP A 147 1.27 15.36 -10.86
C ASP A 147 0.72 13.94 -10.89
N PRO A 148 0.16 13.43 -9.79
CA PRO A 148 -0.32 12.06 -9.69
C PRO A 148 -1.39 11.69 -10.71
N MET A 149 -2.27 12.62 -11.07
CA MET A 149 -3.35 12.33 -12.02
C MET A 149 -2.82 12.14 -13.44
N LYS A 150 -1.79 12.89 -13.82
CA LYS A 150 -1.10 12.70 -15.11
C LYS A 150 -0.49 11.29 -15.17
N HIS A 151 0.20 10.87 -14.11
CA HIS A 151 0.76 9.53 -14.02
C HIS A 151 -0.32 8.43 -14.03
N TRP A 152 -1.46 8.67 -13.40
CA TRP A 152 -2.59 7.74 -13.46
C TRP A 152 -3.16 7.62 -14.89
N CYS A 153 -3.23 8.72 -15.64
CA CYS A 153 -3.64 8.68 -17.04
C CYS A 153 -2.66 7.84 -17.87
N GLU A 154 -1.35 8.05 -17.73
CA GLU A 154 -0.33 7.27 -18.43
C GLU A 154 -0.37 5.78 -18.05
N LEU A 155 -0.54 5.48 -16.76
CA LEU A 155 -0.74 4.10 -16.29
C LEU A 155 -1.99 3.47 -16.90
N LYS A 156 -3.10 4.21 -16.94
CA LYS A 156 -4.38 3.73 -17.48
C LYS A 156 -4.32 3.49 -18.97
N GLU A 157 -3.59 4.32 -19.72
CA GLU A 157 -3.37 4.13 -21.16
C GLU A 157 -2.55 2.86 -21.43
N ARG A 158 -1.50 2.60 -20.63
CA ARG A 158 -0.61 1.46 -20.80
C ARG A 158 -1.19 0.17 -20.22
N PHE A 159 -1.94 0.26 -19.12
CA PHE A 159 -2.55 -0.85 -18.39
C PHE A 159 -4.04 -0.57 -18.11
N PRO A 160 -4.93 -0.83 -19.08
CA PRO A 160 -6.36 -0.49 -18.95
C PRO A 160 -7.07 -1.09 -17.75
N GLU A 161 -6.54 -2.18 -17.17
CA GLU A 161 -7.07 -2.89 -16.00
C GLU A 161 -6.57 -2.34 -14.66
N VAL A 162 -5.69 -1.31 -14.66
CA VAL A 162 -5.15 -0.75 -13.42
C VAL A 162 -6.25 -0.19 -12.51
N HIS A 163 -6.10 -0.40 -11.22
CA HIS A 163 -6.98 0.14 -10.19
C HIS A 163 -6.23 1.15 -9.33
N PHE A 164 -6.94 2.15 -8.84
CA PHE A 164 -6.39 3.26 -8.09
C PHE A 164 -7.03 3.43 -6.72
N VAL A 165 -6.26 4.00 -5.79
CA VAL A 165 -6.73 4.52 -4.50
C VAL A 165 -6.50 6.02 -4.48
N PHE A 166 -7.54 6.78 -4.20
CA PHE A 166 -7.46 8.24 -4.11
C PHE A 166 -7.26 8.66 -2.65
N ASP A 167 -6.04 9.07 -2.31
CA ASP A 167 -5.72 9.70 -1.03
C ASP A 167 -6.01 11.20 -1.12
N THR A 168 -6.98 11.66 -0.29
CA THR A 168 -7.42 13.05 -0.28
C THR A 168 -6.37 14.02 0.25
N LYS A 169 -5.46 13.57 1.14
CA LYS A 169 -4.35 14.39 1.63
C LYS A 169 -3.34 14.65 0.52
N MET A 170 -3.01 13.61 -0.27
CA MET A 170 -2.11 13.74 -1.43
C MET A 170 -2.76 14.60 -2.52
N ALA A 171 -4.04 14.38 -2.78
CA ALA A 171 -4.80 15.22 -3.72
C ALA A 171 -4.86 16.69 -3.28
N ALA A 172 -5.07 16.96 -1.99
CA ALA A 172 -5.05 18.33 -1.47
C ALA A 172 -3.66 18.99 -1.63
N PHE A 173 -2.57 18.23 -1.46
CA PHE A 173 -1.22 18.73 -1.68
C PHE A 173 -1.02 19.21 -3.14
N HIS A 174 -1.59 18.50 -4.10
CA HIS A 174 -1.55 18.83 -5.53
C HIS A 174 -2.73 19.71 -6.01
N SER A 175 -3.56 20.23 -5.10
CA SER A 175 -4.76 21.04 -5.45
C SER A 175 -5.75 20.29 -6.37
N GLN A 176 -5.91 18.97 -6.16
CA GLN A 176 -6.71 18.07 -7.00
C GLN A 176 -8.00 17.60 -6.30
N MET A 177 -8.44 18.24 -5.23
CA MET A 177 -9.66 17.86 -4.50
C MET A 177 -10.93 17.98 -5.34
N ASP A 178 -10.95 18.87 -6.33
CA ASP A 178 -12.10 19.07 -7.24
C ASP A 178 -12.36 17.82 -8.13
N LEU A 179 -11.40 16.91 -8.23
CA LEU A 179 -11.56 15.67 -9.00
C LEU A 179 -12.42 14.62 -8.28
N LEU A 180 -12.84 14.88 -7.04
CA LEU A 180 -13.78 14.02 -6.29
C LEU A 180 -15.24 14.21 -6.72
N TYR A 181 -15.56 15.27 -7.47
CA TYR A 181 -16.88 15.66 -7.89
C TYR A 181 -16.95 15.77 -9.41
#